data_d4f278b496561175f3482f6e7ab57c89
#
_entry.id   d4f278b496561175f3482f6e7ab57c89
#
_cell.length_a   1.000
_cell.length_b   1.000
_cell.length_c   1.000
_cell.angle_alpha   90.00
_cell.angle_beta   90.00
_cell.angle_gamma   90.00
#
_symmetry.space_group_name_H-M   'P 1'
#
loop_
_entity.id
_entity.type
_entity.pdbx_description
1 polymer ?
#
loop_
_entity_poly.entity_id
_entity_poly.type
_entity_poly.pdbx_seq_one_letter_code
_entity_poly.pdbx_strand_id
1 'polypeptide(L)'
;NWQEIISKGFRERLDKFQSFSLFMDICVRCGACADKCHFFLVSGDPKNMPVLRAELLRSVYRNDFTLAGKLLKKFAGARPLTMDVVKEWFLYFFQCTECRRCSVFCPYGIDTAEITMMARELLNLVGININWIMDPAANCTRTGNHLGIEPHTFKKVIETLVEDVEDIPGIALNPSFNRKGAEILFITPSGDVFADPGVYTMMGYLMLFEHIGLDYTLSTYASEGGNFGLFNSNELMKKLNAKMYHEAERLGVKWILGGECGHMWRVINQYMDTMNGPADFLEEPVSPITGTKFENAKSTKMVHIMEFTADLIKNNKLKLDPSRNDHLNVTFHDSCNPARAMGILEEPRYVIQNVCNNFYEMPEEPIRENTFCCGAGSGLNTEEIMDIRMRGALPRASALKYVEEKHDVNTLACVCAIDRATLLALTQYWAPDVEVAGVTEMVANALVMDGEKEVRDHDLRDEPYLGVED
;
A
#
# COMPACT_ATOMS: atom_id res chain seq x y z
N ASN A 1 -13.35 7.41 33.37
CA ASN A 1 -14.57 6.93 32.72
C ASN A 1 -14.35 6.79 31.22
N TRP A 2 -14.23 5.55 30.73
CA TRP A 2 -13.92 5.27 29.34
C TRP A 2 -15.01 5.75 28.36
N GLN A 3 -16.29 5.73 28.75
CA GLN A 3 -17.40 6.23 27.91
C GLN A 3 -17.27 7.74 27.66
N GLU A 4 -16.91 8.51 28.66
CA GLU A 4 -16.69 9.96 28.50
C GLU A 4 -15.51 10.25 27.57
N ILE A 5 -14.44 9.45 27.65
CA ILE A 5 -13.27 9.58 26.76
C ILE A 5 -13.69 9.33 25.32
N ILE A 6 -14.41 8.23 25.05
CA ILE A 6 -14.91 7.92 23.69
C ILE A 6 -15.89 9.00 23.20
N SER A 7 -16.89 9.39 24.02
CA SER A 7 -17.89 10.40 23.61
C SER A 7 -17.25 11.76 23.34
N LYS A 8 -16.27 12.18 24.17
CA LYS A 8 -15.49 13.39 23.93
C LYS A 8 -14.68 13.29 22.65
N GLY A 9 -13.92 12.21 22.47
CA GLY A 9 -13.15 11.96 21.29
C GLY A 9 -14.00 11.89 20.01
N PHE A 10 -15.19 11.32 20.09
CA PHE A 10 -16.15 11.28 18.98
C PHE A 10 -16.57 12.70 18.57
N ARG A 11 -16.93 13.54 19.54
CA ARG A 11 -17.27 14.96 19.30
C ARG A 11 -16.12 15.71 18.64
N GLU A 12 -14.91 15.59 19.18
CA GLU A 12 -13.72 16.26 18.64
C GLU A 12 -13.49 15.89 17.17
N ARG A 13 -13.76 14.63 16.79
CA ARG A 13 -13.60 14.17 15.40
C ARG A 13 -14.72 14.65 14.49
N LEU A 14 -15.96 14.71 14.96
CA LEU A 14 -17.05 15.33 14.22
C LEU A 14 -16.79 16.82 13.94
N ASP A 15 -16.22 17.53 14.90
CA ASP A 15 -15.90 18.96 14.76
C ASP A 15 -14.69 19.18 13.84
N LYS A 16 -13.70 18.29 13.88
CA LYS A 16 -12.44 18.42 13.14
C LYS A 16 -12.54 17.91 11.69
N PHE A 17 -13.26 16.82 11.45
CA PHE A 17 -13.34 16.16 10.15
C PHE A 17 -14.74 16.29 9.56
N GLN A 18 -14.91 17.24 8.64
CA GLN A 18 -16.20 17.55 7.98
C GLN A 18 -16.75 16.33 7.20
N SER A 19 -15.86 15.58 6.51
CA SER A 19 -16.19 14.34 5.81
C SER A 19 -16.81 13.32 6.75
N PHE A 20 -16.21 13.10 7.91
CA PHE A 20 -16.71 12.15 8.91
C PHE A 20 -18.10 12.54 9.43
N SER A 21 -18.31 13.81 9.75
CA SER A 21 -19.62 14.34 10.16
C SER A 21 -20.68 14.09 9.06
N LEU A 22 -20.34 14.41 7.81
CA LEU A 22 -21.22 14.17 6.67
C LEU A 22 -21.55 12.69 6.50
N PHE A 23 -20.57 11.80 6.62
CA PHE A 23 -20.75 10.35 6.47
C PHE A 23 -21.62 9.72 7.57
N MET A 24 -21.72 10.35 8.74
CA MET A 24 -22.66 9.91 9.78
C MET A 24 -24.12 10.17 9.38
N ASP A 25 -24.42 11.23 8.63
CA ASP A 25 -25.79 11.68 8.32
C ASP A 25 -26.28 11.27 6.93
N ILE A 26 -25.42 11.30 5.91
CA ILE A 26 -25.84 11.19 4.49
C ILE A 26 -26.26 9.78 4.05
N CYS A 27 -25.99 8.75 4.83
CA CYS A 27 -26.27 7.37 4.44
C CYS A 27 -27.77 7.04 4.45
N VAL A 28 -28.34 6.84 3.27
CA VAL A 28 -29.76 6.45 3.10
C VAL A 28 -29.96 4.93 3.14
N ARG A 29 -28.96 4.13 3.42
CA ARG A 29 -29.01 2.65 3.50
C ARG A 29 -29.51 1.99 2.22
N CYS A 30 -29.17 2.52 1.06
CA CYS A 30 -29.59 1.99 -0.24
C CYS A 30 -29.05 0.57 -0.55
N GLY A 31 -28.03 0.09 0.16
CA GLY A 31 -27.45 -1.25 -0.02
C GLY A 31 -26.44 -1.40 -1.16
N ALA A 32 -26.18 -0.36 -1.97
CA ALA A 32 -25.25 -0.43 -3.12
C ALA A 32 -23.84 -0.95 -2.78
N CYS A 33 -23.41 -0.80 -1.53
CA CYS A 33 -22.10 -1.28 -1.04
C CYS A 33 -22.17 -2.70 -0.44
N ALA A 34 -23.34 -3.32 -0.28
CA ALA A 34 -23.52 -4.54 0.52
C ALA A 34 -22.67 -5.71 -0.03
N ASP A 35 -22.85 -6.04 -1.30
CA ASP A 35 -22.16 -7.12 -2.02
C ASP A 35 -20.75 -6.76 -2.52
N LYS A 36 -20.23 -5.58 -2.13
CA LYS A 36 -18.91 -5.12 -2.57
C LYS A 36 -17.80 -5.46 -1.57
N CYS A 37 -18.16 -5.85 -0.34
CA CYS A 37 -17.17 -6.23 0.66
C CYS A 37 -16.80 -7.71 0.53
N HIS A 38 -15.53 -7.97 0.29
CA HIS A 38 -15.00 -9.34 0.18
C HIS A 38 -15.23 -10.16 1.47
N PHE A 39 -15.12 -9.57 2.66
CA PHE A 39 -15.43 -10.27 3.90
C PHE A 39 -16.92 -10.61 4.05
N PHE A 40 -17.82 -9.75 3.58
CA PHE A 40 -19.25 -10.09 3.56
C PHE A 40 -19.53 -11.24 2.57
N LEU A 41 -18.95 -11.17 1.37
CA LEU A 41 -19.16 -12.21 0.34
C LEU A 41 -18.82 -13.62 0.82
N VAL A 42 -17.79 -13.73 1.67
CA VAL A 42 -17.29 -15.04 2.13
C VAL A 42 -17.80 -15.45 3.50
N SER A 43 -18.15 -14.50 4.37
CA SER A 43 -18.67 -14.79 5.72
C SER A 43 -20.18 -14.93 5.79
N GLY A 44 -20.90 -14.26 4.90
CA GLY A 44 -22.36 -14.12 4.98
C GLY A 44 -22.85 -13.33 6.19
N ASP A 45 -21.93 -12.83 7.05
CA ASP A 45 -22.31 -12.07 8.24
C ASP A 45 -22.78 -10.66 7.86
N PRO A 46 -24.06 -10.31 8.12
CA PRO A 46 -24.59 -9.00 7.77
C PRO A 46 -23.81 -7.82 8.34
N LYS A 47 -23.16 -7.95 9.50
CA LYS A 47 -22.34 -6.88 10.10
C LYS A 47 -21.06 -6.62 9.33
N ASN A 48 -20.65 -7.50 8.43
CA ASN A 48 -19.58 -7.27 7.48
C ASN A 48 -20.02 -6.50 6.23
N MET A 49 -21.34 -6.31 6.00
CA MET A 49 -21.78 -5.35 4.99
C MET A 49 -21.30 -3.94 5.36
N PRO A 50 -20.67 -3.18 4.45
CA PRO A 50 -20.15 -1.86 4.77
C PRO A 50 -21.17 -0.90 5.39
N VAL A 51 -22.42 -0.93 4.89
CA VAL A 51 -23.53 -0.13 5.44
C VAL A 51 -23.85 -0.50 6.89
N LEU A 52 -23.89 -1.80 7.22
CA LEU A 52 -24.20 -2.27 8.56
C LEU A 52 -23.01 -2.17 9.52
N ARG A 53 -21.80 -2.35 9.02
CA ARG A 53 -20.59 -2.06 9.80
C ARG A 53 -20.54 -0.59 10.24
N ALA A 54 -20.75 0.34 9.31
CA ALA A 54 -20.81 1.77 9.61
C ALA A 54 -21.99 2.11 10.56
N GLU A 55 -23.08 1.33 10.51
CA GLU A 55 -24.24 1.50 11.39
C GLU A 55 -23.89 1.22 12.86
N LEU A 56 -22.90 0.37 13.15
CA LEU A 56 -22.42 0.17 14.52
C LEU A 56 -21.96 1.50 15.15
N LEU A 57 -21.27 2.33 14.38
CA LEU A 57 -20.82 3.66 14.82
C LEU A 57 -21.97 4.68 14.80
N ARG A 58 -22.77 4.71 13.71
CA ARG A 58 -23.89 5.63 13.55
C ARG A 58 -24.96 5.46 14.63
N SER A 59 -25.16 4.26 15.14
CA SER A 59 -26.15 4.03 16.20
C SER A 59 -25.78 4.77 17.51
N VAL A 60 -24.50 4.83 17.84
CA VAL A 60 -24.01 5.61 18.98
C VAL A 60 -24.01 7.11 18.66
N TYR A 61 -23.61 7.50 17.44
CA TYR A 61 -23.73 8.87 16.96
C TYR A 61 -25.15 9.42 17.15
N ARG A 62 -26.16 8.67 16.72
CA ARG A 62 -27.56 9.09 16.92
C ARG A 62 -27.92 9.24 18.39
N ASN A 63 -27.51 8.32 19.24
CA ASN A 63 -27.82 8.38 20.67
C ASN A 63 -27.25 9.64 21.34
N ASP A 64 -26.02 9.99 21.04
CA ASP A 64 -25.27 11.02 21.77
C ASP A 64 -25.35 12.40 21.12
N PHE A 65 -25.50 12.48 19.78
CA PHE A 65 -25.30 13.73 19.03
C PHE A 65 -26.53 14.22 18.28
N THR A 66 -27.60 13.38 18.12
CA THR A 66 -28.80 13.83 17.41
C THR A 66 -30.00 14.00 18.34
N LEU A 67 -30.86 14.99 18.04
CA LEU A 67 -32.10 15.21 18.81
C LEU A 67 -33.05 14.02 18.66
N ALA A 68 -33.23 13.52 17.42
CA ALA A 68 -34.08 12.37 17.15
C ALA A 68 -33.63 11.11 17.92
N GLY A 69 -32.33 10.85 17.97
CA GLY A 69 -31.77 9.70 18.71
C GLY A 69 -31.98 9.83 20.22
N LYS A 70 -31.81 11.03 20.79
CA LYS A 70 -32.07 11.30 22.22
C LYS A 70 -33.49 11.14 22.62
N LEU A 71 -34.42 11.57 21.79
CA LEU A 71 -35.88 11.53 22.05
C LEU A 71 -36.47 10.16 21.74
N LEU A 72 -36.25 9.64 20.54
CA LEU A 72 -36.85 8.42 20.04
C LEU A 72 -36.08 7.15 20.33
N LYS A 73 -34.81 7.26 20.77
CA LYS A 73 -33.93 6.13 21.17
C LYS A 73 -33.96 4.98 20.15
N LYS A 74 -34.45 3.80 20.56
CA LYS A 74 -34.48 2.60 19.69
C LYS A 74 -35.28 2.82 18.40
N PHE A 75 -36.34 3.65 18.41
CA PHE A 75 -37.12 3.94 17.22
C PHE A 75 -36.35 4.75 16.18
N ALA A 76 -35.38 5.53 16.61
CA ALA A 76 -34.40 6.20 15.73
C ALA A 76 -33.14 5.33 15.42
N GLY A 77 -33.13 4.06 15.84
CA GLY A 77 -31.97 3.19 15.71
C GLY A 77 -30.75 3.63 16.56
N ALA A 78 -31.01 4.38 17.63
CA ALA A 78 -29.95 4.82 18.55
C ALA A 78 -29.62 3.73 19.56
N ARG A 79 -28.32 3.57 19.86
CA ARG A 79 -27.80 2.62 20.87
C ARG A 79 -26.90 3.36 21.84
N PRO A 80 -27.06 3.15 23.17
CA PRO A 80 -26.14 3.71 24.14
C PRO A 80 -24.76 3.04 24.01
N LEU A 81 -23.71 3.79 24.30
CA LEU A 81 -22.33 3.28 24.31
C LEU A 81 -22.14 2.35 25.52
N THR A 82 -22.10 1.05 25.28
CA THR A 82 -21.88 -0.01 26.27
C THR A 82 -20.64 -0.83 25.93
N MET A 83 -20.17 -1.66 26.86
CA MET A 83 -19.04 -2.54 26.60
C MET A 83 -19.32 -3.54 25.47
N ASP A 84 -20.57 -4.00 25.31
CA ASP A 84 -20.94 -4.88 24.21
C ASP A 84 -20.86 -4.18 22.85
N VAL A 85 -21.22 -2.89 22.80
CA VAL A 85 -21.02 -2.06 21.59
C VAL A 85 -19.53 -1.90 21.27
N VAL A 86 -18.69 -1.68 22.27
CA VAL A 86 -17.23 -1.58 22.10
C VAL A 86 -16.63 -2.90 21.59
N LYS A 87 -17.08 -4.05 22.11
CA LYS A 87 -16.69 -5.37 21.61
C LYS A 87 -17.10 -5.59 20.14
N GLU A 88 -18.32 -5.16 19.77
CA GLU A 88 -18.75 -5.21 18.37
C GLU A 88 -17.88 -4.29 17.50
N TRP A 89 -17.56 -3.09 17.92
CA TRP A 89 -16.65 -2.20 17.21
C TRP A 89 -15.29 -2.84 16.98
N PHE A 90 -14.69 -3.39 18.04
CA PHE A 90 -13.41 -4.09 17.95
C PHE A 90 -13.49 -5.23 16.91
N LEU A 91 -14.47 -6.12 17.03
CA LEU A 91 -14.60 -7.26 16.13
C LEU A 91 -14.77 -6.87 14.67
N TYR A 92 -15.70 -5.95 14.37
CA TYR A 92 -16.06 -5.68 12.98
C TYR A 92 -15.24 -4.60 12.28
N PHE A 93 -14.76 -3.60 13.01
CA PHE A 93 -13.90 -2.60 12.40
C PHE A 93 -12.48 -3.12 12.15
N PHE A 94 -11.96 -4.04 12.97
CA PHE A 94 -10.70 -4.71 12.69
C PHE A 94 -10.81 -5.88 11.69
N GLN A 95 -11.98 -6.19 11.19
CA GLN A 95 -12.14 -7.05 9.99
C GLN A 95 -12.14 -6.24 8.67
N CYS A 96 -12.18 -4.91 8.72
CA CYS A 96 -12.15 -4.08 7.53
C CYS A 96 -10.70 -3.85 7.06
N THR A 97 -10.37 -4.22 5.82
CA THR A 97 -9.05 -3.96 5.22
C THR A 97 -8.89 -2.54 4.67
N GLU A 98 -9.88 -1.67 4.83
CA GLU A 98 -9.89 -0.30 4.29
C GLU A 98 -9.60 -0.20 2.78
N CYS A 99 -9.90 -1.26 2.03
CA CYS A 99 -9.65 -1.34 0.59
C CYS A 99 -10.53 -0.39 -0.26
N ARG A 100 -11.56 0.25 0.32
CA ARG A 100 -12.44 1.25 -0.30
C ARG A 100 -13.28 0.77 -1.50
N ARG A 101 -13.33 -0.53 -1.80
CA ARG A 101 -14.16 -1.03 -2.91
C ARG A 101 -15.63 -0.63 -2.73
N CYS A 102 -16.14 -0.72 -1.51
CA CYS A 102 -17.50 -0.28 -1.19
C CYS A 102 -17.73 1.24 -1.38
N SER A 103 -16.67 2.05 -1.27
CA SER A 103 -16.76 3.51 -1.47
C SER A 103 -16.93 3.87 -2.94
N VAL A 104 -16.26 3.15 -3.86
CA VAL A 104 -16.42 3.33 -5.32
C VAL A 104 -17.88 3.12 -5.76
N PHE A 105 -18.56 2.16 -5.18
CA PHE A 105 -19.96 1.85 -5.51
C PHE A 105 -20.98 2.67 -4.70
N CYS A 106 -20.53 3.55 -3.83
CA CYS A 106 -21.44 4.38 -3.05
C CYS A 106 -21.92 5.61 -3.86
N PRO A 107 -23.23 5.73 -4.20
CA PRO A 107 -23.73 6.86 -4.97
C PRO A 107 -23.64 8.20 -4.23
N TYR A 108 -23.35 8.17 -2.93
CA TYR A 108 -23.19 9.35 -2.07
C TYR A 108 -21.72 9.63 -1.72
N GLY A 109 -20.77 8.89 -2.27
CA GLY A 109 -19.34 9.10 -2.04
C GLY A 109 -18.86 8.82 -0.62
N ILE A 110 -19.60 8.01 0.17
CA ILE A 110 -19.20 7.70 1.55
C ILE A 110 -17.95 6.85 1.57
N ASP A 111 -16.89 7.33 2.21
CA ASP A 111 -15.70 6.54 2.47
C ASP A 111 -15.84 5.70 3.75
N THR A 112 -16.15 4.43 3.58
CA THR A 112 -16.30 3.49 4.69
C THR A 112 -14.95 3.19 5.36
N ALA A 113 -13.83 3.37 4.66
CA ALA A 113 -12.50 3.23 5.26
C ALA A 113 -12.23 4.36 6.27
N GLU A 114 -12.61 5.60 5.97
CA GLU A 114 -12.52 6.71 6.93
C GLU A 114 -13.37 6.46 8.17
N ILE A 115 -14.60 5.94 8.00
CA ILE A 115 -15.44 5.54 9.15
C ILE A 115 -14.76 4.46 10.00
N THR A 116 -14.11 3.49 9.35
CA THR A 116 -13.36 2.41 10.05
C THR A 116 -12.19 2.97 10.82
N MET A 117 -11.38 3.80 10.18
CA MET A 117 -10.24 4.46 10.82
C MET A 117 -10.68 5.27 12.06
N MET A 118 -11.76 6.07 11.95
CA MET A 118 -12.30 6.84 13.07
C MET A 118 -12.77 5.94 14.22
N ALA A 119 -13.42 4.82 13.92
CA ALA A 119 -13.85 3.87 14.94
C ALA A 119 -12.66 3.23 15.67
N ARG A 120 -11.61 2.83 14.94
CA ARG A 120 -10.36 2.32 15.53
C ARG A 120 -9.66 3.38 16.39
N GLU A 121 -9.62 4.61 15.92
CA GLU A 121 -9.03 5.71 16.68
C GLU A 121 -9.79 5.97 18.00
N LEU A 122 -11.13 5.88 18.00
CA LEU A 122 -11.92 5.98 19.22
C LEU A 122 -11.64 4.83 20.20
N LEU A 123 -11.46 3.61 19.72
CA LEU A 123 -11.05 2.47 20.51
C LEU A 123 -9.64 2.67 21.10
N ASN A 124 -8.72 3.19 20.30
CA ASN A 124 -7.35 3.47 20.73
C ASN A 124 -7.28 4.49 21.88
N LEU A 125 -8.19 5.48 21.93
CA LEU A 125 -8.25 6.46 23.04
C LEU A 125 -8.43 5.82 24.41
N VAL A 126 -8.99 4.63 24.46
CA VAL A 126 -9.22 3.87 25.71
C VAL A 126 -8.35 2.62 25.81
N GLY A 127 -7.28 2.56 25.01
CA GLY A 127 -6.29 1.47 25.04
C GLY A 127 -6.75 0.16 24.39
N ILE A 128 -7.82 0.19 23.57
CA ILE A 128 -8.31 -0.98 22.84
C ILE A 128 -7.74 -0.90 21.40
N ASN A 129 -6.74 -1.72 21.14
CA ASN A 129 -6.06 -1.79 19.85
C ASN A 129 -5.47 -3.19 19.60
N ILE A 130 -4.78 -3.35 18.49
CA ILE A 130 -4.06 -4.59 18.14
C ILE A 130 -2.56 -4.31 18.24
N ASN A 131 -1.85 -5.06 19.09
CA ASN A 131 -0.43 -4.83 19.38
C ASN A 131 0.44 -4.82 18.13
N TRP A 132 0.25 -5.75 17.22
CA TRP A 132 1.04 -5.84 15.99
C TRP A 132 0.73 -4.76 14.92
N ILE A 133 -0.26 -3.87 15.16
CA ILE A 133 -0.36 -2.57 14.47
C ILE A 133 0.46 -1.52 15.23
N MET A 134 0.41 -1.57 16.57
CA MET A 134 1.05 -0.56 17.41
C MET A 134 2.57 -0.72 17.45
N ASP A 135 3.09 -1.95 17.49
CA ASP A 135 4.52 -2.23 17.54
C ASP A 135 5.25 -1.74 16.25
N PRO A 136 4.79 -2.06 15.03
CA PRO A 136 5.34 -1.45 13.82
C PRO A 136 5.26 0.07 13.80
N ALA A 137 4.19 0.66 14.29
CA ALA A 137 4.05 2.11 14.38
C ALA A 137 5.06 2.74 15.35
N ALA A 138 5.31 2.09 16.49
CA ALA A 138 6.35 2.49 17.42
C ALA A 138 7.75 2.35 16.82
N ASN A 139 8.00 1.27 16.08
CA ASN A 139 9.24 1.06 15.34
C ASN A 139 9.47 2.16 14.29
N CYS A 140 8.48 2.48 13.46
CA CYS A 140 8.57 3.60 12.51
C CYS A 140 8.91 4.92 13.19
N THR A 141 8.35 5.15 14.38
CA THR A 141 8.68 6.35 15.17
C THR A 141 10.14 6.35 15.62
N ARG A 142 10.67 5.21 16.04
CA ARG A 142 12.02 5.04 16.57
C ARG A 142 13.08 4.98 15.48
N THR A 143 12.94 4.05 14.53
CA THR A 143 13.98 3.73 13.52
C THR A 143 13.66 4.20 12.11
N GLY A 144 12.43 4.64 11.82
CA GLY A 144 11.99 5.04 10.48
C GLY A 144 11.52 3.88 9.60
N ASN A 145 11.48 2.66 10.13
CA ASN A 145 10.94 1.48 9.45
C ASN A 145 10.12 0.61 10.40
N HIS A 146 9.16 -0.15 9.89
CA HIS A 146 8.22 -0.91 10.70
C HIS A 146 8.84 -2.14 11.38
N LEU A 147 9.94 -2.65 10.86
CA LEU A 147 10.65 -3.79 11.43
C LEU A 147 11.53 -3.39 12.62
N GLY A 148 11.74 -2.10 12.85
CA GLY A 148 12.57 -1.60 13.94
C GLY A 148 14.06 -1.82 13.70
N ILE A 149 14.47 -1.97 12.46
CA ILE A 149 15.87 -2.18 12.06
C ILE A 149 16.65 -0.89 12.24
N GLU A 150 17.79 -0.99 12.91
CA GLU A 150 18.67 0.15 13.14
C GLU A 150 19.34 0.63 11.84
N PRO A 151 19.63 1.94 11.70
CA PRO A 151 20.14 2.54 10.46
C PRO A 151 21.38 1.87 9.87
N HIS A 152 22.28 1.41 10.72
CA HIS A 152 23.49 0.71 10.26
C HIS A 152 23.17 -0.64 9.62
N THR A 153 22.29 -1.42 10.24
CA THR A 153 21.87 -2.72 9.73
C THR A 153 21.06 -2.56 8.44
N PHE A 154 20.16 -1.54 8.39
CA PHE A 154 19.42 -1.22 7.17
C PHE A 154 20.34 -0.99 5.97
N LYS A 155 21.38 -0.16 6.16
CA LYS A 155 22.39 0.11 5.15
C LYS A 155 23.11 -1.18 4.74
N LYS A 156 23.56 -1.99 5.72
CA LYS A 156 24.36 -3.20 5.45
C LYS A 156 23.58 -4.25 4.64
N VAL A 157 22.28 -4.40 4.91
CA VAL A 157 21.45 -5.34 4.11
C VAL A 157 21.32 -4.89 2.66
N ILE A 158 21.15 -3.58 2.40
CA ILE A 158 21.14 -3.09 1.02
C ILE A 158 22.52 -3.30 0.35
N GLU A 159 23.61 -3.12 1.09
CA GLU A 159 24.96 -3.41 0.58
C GLU A 159 25.13 -4.90 0.21
N THR A 160 24.52 -5.83 0.97
CA THR A 160 24.48 -7.26 0.60
C THR A 160 23.67 -7.49 -0.68
N LEU A 161 22.48 -6.86 -0.83
CA LEU A 161 21.72 -6.96 -2.07
C LEU A 161 22.48 -6.38 -3.29
N VAL A 162 23.36 -5.41 -3.07
CA VAL A 162 24.26 -4.90 -4.12
C VAL A 162 25.27 -5.97 -4.50
N GLU A 163 25.89 -6.64 -3.51
CA GLU A 163 26.83 -7.74 -3.74
C GLU A 163 26.17 -8.86 -4.58
N ASP A 164 24.92 -9.23 -4.24
CA ASP A 164 24.17 -10.25 -4.98
C ASP A 164 23.94 -9.84 -6.46
N VAL A 165 23.63 -8.57 -6.74
CA VAL A 165 23.49 -8.09 -8.14
C VAL A 165 24.84 -8.01 -8.85
N GLU A 166 25.92 -7.66 -8.14
CA GLU A 166 27.29 -7.55 -8.70
C GLU A 166 27.89 -8.93 -9.07
N ASP A 167 27.27 -10.04 -8.64
CA ASP A 167 27.60 -11.38 -9.14
C ASP A 167 27.28 -11.53 -10.64
N ILE A 168 26.42 -10.67 -11.20
CA ILE A 168 26.21 -10.56 -12.65
C ILE A 168 27.45 -9.92 -13.30
N PRO A 169 28.17 -10.64 -14.19
CA PRO A 169 29.43 -10.16 -14.72
C PRO A 169 29.33 -8.81 -15.45
N GLY A 170 30.04 -7.82 -14.94
CA GLY A 170 30.15 -6.49 -15.54
C GLY A 170 29.15 -5.47 -15.04
N ILE A 171 28.28 -5.82 -14.08
CA ILE A 171 27.40 -4.88 -13.39
C ILE A 171 28.11 -4.39 -12.12
N ALA A 172 27.99 -3.10 -11.83
CA ALA A 172 28.42 -2.48 -10.59
C ALA A 172 27.37 -1.46 -10.15
N LEU A 173 26.99 -1.47 -8.87
CA LEU A 173 25.97 -0.61 -8.30
C LEU A 173 26.54 0.28 -7.19
N ASN A 174 26.18 1.55 -7.18
CA ASN A 174 26.65 2.52 -6.18
C ASN A 174 25.49 3.25 -5.47
N PRO A 175 24.71 2.58 -4.60
CA PRO A 175 23.63 3.24 -3.89
C PRO A 175 24.15 4.31 -2.92
N SER A 176 23.49 5.44 -2.89
CA SER A 176 23.84 6.59 -2.05
C SER A 176 22.97 6.61 -0.78
N PHE A 177 23.60 6.76 0.39
CA PHE A 177 22.91 6.77 1.68
C PHE A 177 23.07 8.11 2.40
N ASN A 178 21.98 8.69 2.84
CA ASN A 178 21.94 9.92 3.67
C ASN A 178 22.75 11.08 3.07
N ARG A 179 22.90 11.12 1.74
CA ARG A 179 23.70 12.12 1.04
C ARG A 179 22.91 13.44 0.93
N LYS A 180 23.49 14.51 1.48
CA LYS A 180 22.93 15.86 1.35
C LYS A 180 23.10 16.40 -0.06
N GLY A 181 22.08 17.09 -0.54
CA GLY A 181 22.10 17.74 -1.86
C GLY A 181 21.94 16.77 -3.04
N ALA A 182 21.52 15.53 -2.79
CA ALA A 182 21.00 14.67 -3.85
C ALA A 182 19.74 15.27 -4.46
N GLU A 183 19.47 15.01 -5.73
CA GLU A 183 18.26 15.55 -6.37
C GLU A 183 16.99 14.90 -5.81
N ILE A 184 17.02 13.60 -5.55
CA ILE A 184 15.84 12.81 -5.19
C ILE A 184 16.09 12.03 -3.89
N LEU A 185 15.11 12.06 -2.98
CA LEU A 185 15.03 11.09 -1.90
C LEU A 185 14.20 9.90 -2.38
N PHE A 186 14.84 8.71 -2.48
CA PHE A 186 14.09 7.48 -2.72
C PHE A 186 13.64 6.87 -1.39
N ILE A 187 12.35 6.56 -1.28
CA ILE A 187 11.75 5.88 -0.14
C ILE A 187 10.99 4.64 -0.60
N THR A 188 11.19 3.53 0.11
CA THR A 188 10.50 2.27 -0.15
C THR A 188 10.23 1.56 1.17
N PRO A 189 9.19 0.70 1.25
CA PRO A 189 8.91 -0.02 2.49
C PRO A 189 10.05 -0.97 2.85
N SER A 190 10.30 -1.11 4.15
CA SER A 190 11.34 -2.02 4.65
C SER A 190 11.06 -3.49 4.28
N GLY A 191 9.84 -3.85 3.91
CA GLY A 191 9.52 -5.14 3.33
C GLY A 191 10.27 -5.42 2.02
N ASP A 192 10.60 -4.39 1.24
CA ASP A 192 11.40 -4.54 0.01
C ASP A 192 12.90 -4.72 0.30
N VAL A 193 13.33 -4.47 1.53
CA VAL A 193 14.74 -4.60 1.93
C VAL A 193 15.00 -5.89 2.72
N PHE A 194 14.01 -6.40 3.46
CA PHE A 194 14.21 -7.47 4.44
C PHE A 194 13.32 -8.70 4.27
N ALA A 195 12.42 -8.72 3.29
CA ALA A 195 11.46 -9.81 3.14
C ALA A 195 11.38 -10.29 1.70
N ASP A 196 11.41 -11.61 1.52
CA ASP A 196 11.06 -12.26 0.27
C ASP A 196 9.54 -12.12 0.00
N PRO A 197 9.09 -11.82 -1.25
CA PRO A 197 9.89 -11.55 -2.46
C PRO A 197 10.28 -10.07 -2.66
N GLY A 198 10.14 -9.21 -1.68
CA GLY A 198 10.41 -7.77 -1.79
C GLY A 198 11.84 -7.43 -2.14
N VAL A 199 12.83 -8.25 -1.71
CA VAL A 199 14.26 -8.03 -1.96
C VAL A 199 14.59 -7.95 -3.45
N TYR A 200 13.94 -8.73 -4.30
CA TYR A 200 14.12 -8.66 -5.75
C TYR A 200 13.62 -7.34 -6.34
N THR A 201 12.54 -6.80 -5.77
CA THR A 201 12.07 -5.45 -6.14
C THR A 201 13.09 -4.38 -5.73
N MET A 202 13.75 -4.52 -4.57
CA MET A 202 14.82 -3.60 -4.14
C MET A 202 16.02 -3.67 -5.07
N MET A 203 16.48 -4.87 -5.43
CA MET A 203 17.51 -5.05 -6.45
C MET A 203 17.14 -4.36 -7.75
N GLY A 204 15.87 -4.52 -8.17
CA GLY A 204 15.32 -3.88 -9.35
C GLY A 204 15.40 -2.35 -9.33
N TYR A 205 15.09 -1.71 -8.19
CA TYR A 205 15.27 -0.26 -8.06
C TYR A 205 16.73 0.14 -8.24
N LEU A 206 17.65 -0.56 -7.59
CA LEU A 206 19.09 -0.25 -7.65
C LEU A 206 19.61 -0.36 -9.08
N MET A 207 19.24 -1.42 -9.80
CA MET A 207 19.63 -1.62 -11.21
C MET A 207 19.03 -0.54 -12.12
N LEU A 208 17.75 -0.22 -11.95
CA LEU A 208 17.09 0.83 -12.73
C LEU A 208 17.76 2.19 -12.52
N PHE A 209 18.08 2.56 -11.28
CA PHE A 209 18.67 3.85 -10.96
C PHE A 209 20.10 3.97 -11.47
N GLU A 210 20.89 2.90 -11.38
CA GLU A 210 22.23 2.85 -11.97
C GLU A 210 22.18 2.97 -13.49
N HIS A 211 21.29 2.21 -14.15
CA HIS A 211 21.13 2.23 -15.61
C HIS A 211 20.88 3.63 -16.18
N ILE A 212 20.08 4.45 -15.49
CA ILE A 212 19.74 5.81 -15.93
C ILE A 212 20.64 6.89 -15.34
N GLY A 213 21.61 6.54 -14.49
CA GLY A 213 22.47 7.49 -13.80
C GLY A 213 21.70 8.44 -12.89
N LEU A 214 20.70 7.94 -12.14
CA LEU A 214 19.84 8.78 -11.32
C LEU A 214 20.58 9.39 -10.14
N ASP A 215 20.47 10.70 -9.94
CA ASP A 215 20.97 11.38 -8.74
C ASP A 215 19.98 11.26 -7.58
N TYR A 216 20.17 10.23 -6.75
CA TYR A 216 19.29 9.94 -5.61
C TYR A 216 20.05 9.64 -4.32
N THR A 217 19.34 9.59 -3.22
CA THR A 217 19.83 9.05 -1.95
C THR A 217 18.74 8.27 -1.23
N LEU A 218 19.13 7.21 -0.55
CA LEU A 218 18.32 6.47 0.41
C LEU A 218 18.50 7.10 1.81
N SER A 219 17.42 7.16 2.61
CA SER A 219 17.53 7.47 4.03
C SER A 219 17.51 6.18 4.86
N THR A 220 18.46 6.06 5.76
CA THR A 220 18.46 4.98 6.76
C THR A 220 17.61 5.34 8.00
N TYR A 221 17.03 6.54 8.05
CA TYR A 221 16.26 7.07 9.18
C TYR A 221 14.75 7.22 8.91
N ALA A 222 14.34 7.19 7.65
CA ALA A 222 12.94 7.31 7.26
C ALA A 222 12.73 6.65 5.89
N SER A 223 12.33 5.38 5.88
CA SER A 223 12.00 4.64 4.67
C SER A 223 10.49 4.49 4.45
N GLU A 224 9.71 4.57 5.52
CA GLU A 224 8.25 4.41 5.50
C GLU A 224 7.60 4.97 6.77
N GLY A 225 6.28 4.84 6.91
CA GLY A 225 5.67 5.03 8.22
C GLY A 225 4.23 5.52 8.24
N GLY A 226 3.84 6.51 7.46
CA GLY A 226 2.52 7.15 7.56
C GLY A 226 1.33 6.18 7.47
N ASN A 227 1.48 5.09 6.73
CA ASN A 227 0.50 4.01 6.61
C ASN A 227 0.10 3.38 7.95
N PHE A 228 1.00 3.26 8.91
CA PHE A 228 0.67 2.69 10.23
C PHE A 228 -0.23 3.62 11.06
N GLY A 229 -0.16 4.92 10.81
CA GLY A 229 -1.12 5.88 11.35
C GLY A 229 -2.52 5.69 10.76
N LEU A 230 -2.62 5.46 9.44
CA LEU A 230 -3.89 5.20 8.76
C LEU A 230 -4.67 4.05 9.42
N PHE A 231 -3.99 3.04 9.90
CA PHE A 231 -4.61 1.86 10.51
C PHE A 231 -5.22 2.13 11.88
N ASN A 232 -4.81 3.20 12.56
CA ASN A 232 -5.14 3.36 13.97
C ASN A 232 -5.29 4.80 14.49
N SER A 233 -4.58 5.80 13.95
CA SER A 233 -4.56 7.16 14.52
C SER A 233 -4.16 8.24 13.52
N ASN A 234 -5.03 9.24 13.35
CA ASN A 234 -4.73 10.41 12.53
C ASN A 234 -3.52 11.21 13.05
N GLU A 235 -3.35 11.31 14.36
CA GLU A 235 -2.19 12.02 14.93
C GLU A 235 -0.88 11.28 14.65
N LEU A 236 -0.89 9.95 14.75
CA LEU A 236 0.25 9.13 14.40
C LEU A 236 0.56 9.22 12.90
N MET A 237 -0.46 9.16 12.04
CA MET A 237 -0.31 9.33 10.59
C MET A 237 0.33 10.69 10.26
N LYS A 238 -0.16 11.77 10.86
CA LYS A 238 0.41 13.11 10.72
C LYS A 238 1.89 13.15 11.11
N LYS A 239 2.23 12.58 12.28
CA LYS A 239 3.61 12.55 12.80
C LYS A 239 4.56 11.77 11.88
N LEU A 240 4.12 10.61 11.41
CA LEU A 240 4.95 9.73 10.58
C LEU A 240 5.13 10.30 9.16
N ASN A 241 4.09 10.88 8.58
CA ASN A 241 4.20 11.60 7.31
C ASN A 241 5.15 12.79 7.42
N ALA A 242 5.01 13.61 8.47
CA ALA A 242 5.91 14.73 8.70
C ALA A 242 7.38 14.29 8.81
N LYS A 243 7.65 13.12 9.43
CA LYS A 243 9.02 12.60 9.57
C LYS A 243 9.67 12.34 8.21
N MET A 244 8.95 11.80 7.23
CA MET A 244 9.48 11.55 5.89
C MET A 244 9.81 12.87 5.16
N TYR A 245 8.94 13.87 5.26
CA TYR A 245 9.17 15.16 4.65
C TYR A 245 10.31 15.95 5.32
N HIS A 246 10.40 15.94 6.65
CA HIS A 246 11.53 16.54 7.37
C HIS A 246 12.86 15.86 7.06
N GLU A 247 12.84 14.57 6.76
CA GLU A 247 14.04 13.88 6.29
C GLU A 247 14.45 14.37 4.89
N ALA A 248 13.49 14.57 3.98
CA ALA A 248 13.74 15.17 2.68
C ALA A 248 14.31 16.60 2.80
N GLU A 249 13.75 17.43 3.69
CA GLU A 249 14.24 18.76 4.02
C GLU A 249 15.67 18.72 4.59
N ARG A 250 15.92 17.83 5.55
CA ARG A 250 17.25 17.64 6.18
C ARG A 250 18.35 17.28 5.18
N LEU A 251 17.96 16.46 4.19
CA LEU A 251 18.88 16.05 3.11
C LEU A 251 18.98 17.10 2.00
N GLY A 252 18.07 18.05 1.93
CA GLY A 252 18.06 19.11 0.92
C GLY A 252 17.83 18.57 -0.48
N VAL A 253 16.95 17.58 -0.62
CA VAL A 253 16.54 17.01 -1.91
C VAL A 253 15.44 17.87 -2.53
N LYS A 254 15.22 17.75 -3.84
CA LYS A 254 14.19 18.53 -4.53
C LYS A 254 12.81 17.92 -4.37
N TRP A 255 12.68 16.60 -4.51
CA TRP A 255 11.41 15.88 -4.40
C TRP A 255 11.64 14.42 -4.00
N ILE A 256 10.57 13.65 -3.82
CA ILE A 256 10.60 12.28 -3.31
C ILE A 256 10.14 11.32 -4.40
N LEU A 257 10.90 10.25 -4.63
CA LEU A 257 10.49 9.10 -5.42
C LEU A 257 10.12 7.97 -4.49
N GLY A 258 8.95 7.43 -4.62
CA GLY A 258 8.47 6.34 -3.79
C GLY A 258 8.36 5.02 -4.54
N GLY A 259 8.81 3.96 -3.90
CA GLY A 259 8.74 2.60 -4.39
C GLY A 259 7.32 2.01 -4.34
N GLU A 260 7.22 0.69 -4.54
CA GLU A 260 5.97 -0.05 -4.62
C GLU A 260 5.30 -0.25 -3.25
N CYS A 261 4.72 0.82 -2.70
CA CYS A 261 3.97 0.78 -1.45
C CYS A 261 2.64 1.56 -1.54
N GLY A 262 1.54 0.85 -1.76
CA GLY A 262 0.25 1.48 -1.96
C GLY A 262 -0.29 2.24 -0.74
N HIS A 263 -0.09 1.74 0.47
CA HIS A 263 -0.57 2.41 1.68
C HIS A 263 0.18 3.72 1.93
N MET A 264 1.50 3.74 1.79
CA MET A 264 2.30 4.96 1.91
C MET A 264 1.83 6.02 0.91
N TRP A 265 1.60 5.64 -0.33
CA TRP A 265 1.07 6.49 -1.38
C TRP A 265 -0.26 7.11 -1.02
N ARG A 266 -1.20 6.29 -0.54
CA ARG A 266 -2.52 6.78 -0.14
C ARG A 266 -2.41 7.84 0.95
N VAL A 267 -1.62 7.59 2.01
CA VAL A 267 -1.55 8.54 3.14
C VAL A 267 -0.89 9.86 2.75
N ILE A 268 0.12 9.82 1.89
CA ILE A 268 0.77 11.04 1.40
C ILE A 268 -0.19 11.83 0.50
N ASN A 269 -0.74 11.21 -0.51
CA ASN A 269 -1.59 11.91 -1.48
C ASN A 269 -2.92 12.41 -0.93
N GLN A 270 -3.57 11.65 -0.04
CA GLN A 270 -4.89 12.02 0.46
C GLN A 270 -4.84 12.90 1.71
N TYR A 271 -3.79 12.75 2.52
CA TYR A 271 -3.82 13.33 3.87
C TYR A 271 -2.68 14.30 4.17
N MET A 272 -1.60 14.33 3.35
CA MET A 272 -0.44 15.17 3.66
C MET A 272 -0.82 16.65 3.74
N ASP A 273 -1.41 17.22 2.70
CA ASP A 273 -1.78 18.63 2.65
C ASP A 273 -2.81 19.01 3.73
N THR A 274 -3.74 18.09 4.01
CA THR A 274 -4.77 18.29 5.03
C THR A 274 -4.20 18.29 6.45
N MET A 275 -3.22 17.43 6.71
CA MET A 275 -2.69 17.21 8.07
C MET A 275 -1.45 18.03 8.38
N ASN A 276 -0.57 18.20 7.42
CA ASN A 276 0.75 18.78 7.64
C ASN A 276 0.95 20.10 6.87
N GLY A 277 0.02 20.43 5.96
CA GLY A 277 0.16 21.55 5.04
C GLY A 277 1.02 21.20 3.81
N PRO A 278 1.11 22.13 2.84
CA PRO A 278 1.89 21.93 1.63
C PRO A 278 3.38 21.75 1.94
N ALA A 279 4.06 20.92 1.16
CA ALA A 279 5.50 20.69 1.28
C ALA A 279 6.30 21.72 0.46
N ASP A 280 6.15 23.00 0.79
CA ASP A 280 6.71 24.12 0.02
C ASP A 280 8.25 24.21 0.06
N PHE A 281 8.88 23.43 0.94
CA PHE A 281 10.34 23.26 0.98
C PHE A 281 10.88 22.28 -0.07
N LEU A 282 9.99 21.60 -0.81
CA LEU A 282 10.30 20.73 -1.94
C LEU A 282 9.88 21.40 -3.25
N GLU A 283 10.55 21.05 -4.34
CA GLU A 283 10.23 21.54 -5.69
C GLU A 283 9.09 20.74 -6.32
N GLU A 284 8.46 21.28 -7.36
CA GLU A 284 7.54 20.49 -8.21
C GLU A 284 8.35 19.40 -8.93
N PRO A 285 7.91 18.13 -8.86
CA PRO A 285 8.67 17.04 -9.45
C PRO A 285 8.80 17.13 -10.96
N VAL A 286 10.02 17.12 -11.42
CA VAL A 286 10.39 17.06 -12.85
C VAL A 286 11.41 15.93 -13.00
N SER A 287 11.19 15.06 -13.96
CA SER A 287 12.14 13.99 -14.26
C SER A 287 13.48 14.58 -14.71
N PRO A 288 14.60 14.28 -14.00
CA PRO A 288 15.92 14.75 -14.43
C PRO A 288 16.41 14.07 -15.72
N ILE A 289 15.77 12.98 -16.12
CA ILE A 289 16.17 12.17 -17.28
C ILE A 289 15.39 12.57 -18.54
N THR A 290 14.09 12.89 -18.42
CA THR A 290 13.19 13.14 -19.55
C THR A 290 12.72 14.59 -19.62
N GLY A 291 12.78 15.33 -18.51
CA GLY A 291 12.21 16.67 -18.39
C GLY A 291 10.67 16.68 -18.18
N THR A 292 10.05 15.52 -18.03
CA THR A 292 8.61 15.40 -17.79
C THR A 292 8.23 15.98 -16.43
N LYS A 293 7.17 16.81 -16.39
CA LYS A 293 6.57 17.31 -15.16
C LYS A 293 5.51 16.32 -14.67
N PHE A 294 5.58 15.92 -13.41
CA PHE A 294 4.64 15.00 -12.80
C PHE A 294 3.50 15.77 -12.11
N GLU A 295 2.48 16.12 -12.88
CA GLU A 295 1.36 16.97 -12.42
C GLU A 295 0.61 16.36 -11.22
N ASN A 296 0.47 15.02 -11.17
CA ASN A 296 -0.17 14.32 -10.05
C ASN A 296 0.60 14.47 -8.72
N ALA A 297 1.89 14.77 -8.79
CA ALA A 297 2.77 14.95 -7.63
C ALA A 297 3.01 16.42 -7.27
N LYS A 298 2.31 17.36 -7.92
CA LYS A 298 2.55 18.81 -7.76
C LYS A 298 2.41 19.29 -6.33
N SER A 299 1.40 18.85 -5.60
CA SER A 299 1.19 19.23 -4.20
C SER A 299 2.00 18.38 -3.23
N THR A 300 2.00 17.06 -3.42
CA THR A 300 2.64 16.10 -2.50
C THR A 300 4.15 15.98 -2.66
N LYS A 301 4.70 16.47 -3.79
CA LYS A 301 6.13 16.41 -4.12
C LYS A 301 6.70 14.99 -4.16
N MET A 302 5.85 14.00 -4.35
CA MET A 302 6.22 12.59 -4.37
C MET A 302 5.65 11.89 -5.60
N VAL A 303 6.53 11.27 -6.40
CA VAL A 303 6.22 10.53 -7.63
C VAL A 303 6.22 9.04 -7.36
N HIS A 304 5.27 8.28 -7.91
CA HIS A 304 5.28 6.82 -7.83
C HIS A 304 6.27 6.23 -8.82
N ILE A 305 6.97 5.17 -8.40
CA ILE A 305 7.94 4.50 -9.26
C ILE A 305 7.33 4.03 -10.59
N MET A 306 6.06 3.64 -10.62
CA MET A 306 5.39 3.24 -11.87
C MET A 306 5.15 4.42 -12.82
N GLU A 307 4.81 5.62 -12.30
CA GLU A 307 4.72 6.83 -13.12
C GLU A 307 6.09 7.19 -13.70
N PHE A 308 7.13 7.12 -12.87
CA PHE A 308 8.51 7.40 -13.26
C PHE A 308 9.02 6.40 -14.30
N THR A 309 8.83 5.10 -14.07
CA THR A 309 9.27 4.04 -15.01
C THR A 309 8.51 4.10 -16.34
N ALA A 310 7.19 4.33 -16.30
CA ALA A 310 6.39 4.51 -17.52
C ALA A 310 6.86 5.72 -18.33
N ASP A 311 7.23 6.82 -17.66
CA ASP A 311 7.82 8.00 -18.32
C ASP A 311 9.15 7.67 -19.00
N LEU A 312 10.05 6.96 -18.32
CA LEU A 312 11.32 6.52 -18.91
C LEU A 312 11.12 5.67 -20.16
N ILE A 313 10.19 4.70 -20.13
CA ILE A 313 9.87 3.84 -21.27
C ILE A 313 9.29 4.67 -22.43
N LYS A 314 8.30 5.53 -22.17
CA LYS A 314 7.66 6.40 -23.18
C LYS A 314 8.67 7.30 -23.87
N ASN A 315 9.73 7.70 -23.20
CA ASN A 315 10.79 8.55 -23.73
C ASN A 315 12.03 7.77 -24.23
N ASN A 316 11.94 6.44 -24.35
CA ASN A 316 13.02 5.56 -24.81
C ASN A 316 14.33 5.73 -24.01
N LYS A 317 14.22 5.85 -22.69
CA LYS A 317 15.37 6.01 -21.78
C LYS A 317 15.86 4.69 -21.19
N LEU A 318 15.12 3.61 -21.38
CA LEU A 318 15.49 2.26 -20.95
C LEU A 318 15.82 1.40 -22.16
N LYS A 319 16.92 0.66 -22.07
CA LYS A 319 17.25 -0.40 -23.01
C LYS A 319 16.67 -1.70 -22.45
N LEU A 320 15.60 -2.19 -23.07
CA LEU A 320 14.83 -3.33 -22.58
C LEU A 320 14.89 -4.49 -23.56
N ASP A 321 14.97 -5.71 -23.03
CA ASP A 321 14.81 -6.96 -23.74
C ASP A 321 13.70 -7.78 -23.07
N PRO A 322 12.44 -7.67 -23.50
CA PRO A 322 11.32 -8.40 -22.91
C PRO A 322 11.44 -9.92 -23.00
N SER A 323 12.27 -10.44 -23.93
CA SER A 323 12.45 -11.89 -24.10
C SER A 323 13.09 -12.55 -22.88
N ARG A 324 13.79 -11.79 -22.05
CA ARG A 324 14.35 -12.26 -20.77
C ARG A 324 13.28 -12.67 -19.76
N ASN A 325 12.04 -12.22 -19.94
CA ASN A 325 10.87 -12.60 -19.13
C ASN A 325 9.93 -13.57 -19.88
N ASP A 326 10.36 -14.25 -20.97
CA ASP A 326 9.48 -15.15 -21.76
C ASP A 326 9.02 -16.38 -20.99
N HIS A 327 9.71 -16.77 -19.91
CA HIS A 327 9.32 -17.83 -18.99
C HIS A 327 8.16 -17.41 -18.05
N LEU A 328 7.85 -16.12 -17.96
CA LEU A 328 6.77 -15.57 -17.15
C LEU A 328 5.48 -15.41 -17.97
N ASN A 329 4.41 -16.04 -17.53
CA ASN A 329 3.05 -15.78 -17.96
C ASN A 329 2.37 -14.92 -16.89
N VAL A 330 2.37 -13.61 -17.12
CA VAL A 330 2.08 -12.60 -16.09
C VAL A 330 0.62 -12.21 -16.07
N THR A 331 0.01 -12.15 -14.90
CA THR A 331 -1.21 -11.37 -14.65
C THR A 331 -0.96 -10.29 -13.60
N PHE A 332 -1.87 -9.31 -13.48
CA PHE A 332 -1.66 -8.17 -12.60
C PHE A 332 -2.75 -8.01 -11.55
N HIS A 333 -2.35 -7.88 -10.29
CA HIS A 333 -3.21 -7.47 -9.20
C HIS A 333 -3.16 -5.94 -9.02
N ASP A 334 -4.25 -5.27 -9.39
CA ASP A 334 -4.40 -3.85 -9.05
C ASP A 334 -4.40 -3.66 -7.53
N SER A 335 -3.29 -3.19 -7.00
CA SER A 335 -3.16 -2.86 -5.59
C SER A 335 -4.14 -1.76 -5.21
N CYS A 336 -5.01 -2.02 -4.22
CA CYS A 336 -6.20 -1.20 -3.98
C CYS A 336 -5.91 0.28 -3.68
N ASN A 337 -4.79 0.59 -3.07
CA ASN A 337 -4.42 1.97 -2.76
C ASN A 337 -3.83 2.72 -3.97
N PRO A 338 -2.84 2.20 -4.72
CA PRO A 338 -2.40 2.83 -5.97
C PRO A 338 -3.55 3.00 -6.96
N ALA A 339 -4.31 1.95 -7.21
CA ALA A 339 -5.40 1.98 -8.19
C ALA A 339 -6.55 2.89 -7.76
N ARG A 340 -7.23 2.55 -6.65
CA ARG A 340 -8.49 3.21 -6.26
C ARG A 340 -8.30 4.59 -5.64
N ALA A 341 -7.27 4.74 -4.83
CA ALA A 341 -7.04 6.00 -4.15
C ALA A 341 -6.27 7.01 -4.99
N MET A 342 -5.39 6.52 -5.87
CA MET A 342 -4.39 7.34 -6.58
C MET A 342 -4.62 7.41 -8.08
N GLY A 343 -5.47 6.54 -8.63
CA GLY A 343 -5.70 6.50 -10.08
C GLY A 343 -4.54 5.95 -10.90
N ILE A 344 -3.57 5.29 -10.27
CA ILE A 344 -2.46 4.60 -10.97
C ILE A 344 -3.02 3.27 -11.51
N LEU A 345 -3.58 3.31 -12.69
CA LEU A 345 -4.30 2.18 -13.29
C LEU A 345 -3.57 1.62 -14.51
N GLU A 346 -3.11 2.49 -15.37
CA GLU A 346 -2.55 2.12 -16.65
C GLU A 346 -1.01 2.09 -16.65
N GLU A 347 -0.36 2.84 -15.78
CA GLU A 347 1.10 2.89 -15.70
C GLU A 347 1.72 1.51 -15.41
N PRO A 348 1.24 0.73 -14.42
CA PRO A 348 1.77 -0.62 -14.19
C PRO A 348 1.58 -1.55 -15.40
N ARG A 349 0.40 -1.49 -16.04
CA ARG A 349 0.10 -2.28 -17.26
C ARG A 349 1.02 -1.92 -18.41
N TYR A 350 1.20 -0.62 -18.61
CA TYR A 350 2.09 -0.12 -19.65
C TYR A 350 3.54 -0.59 -19.41
N VAL A 351 4.02 -0.55 -18.16
CA VAL A 351 5.34 -1.05 -17.81
C VAL A 351 5.42 -2.54 -18.08
N ILE A 352 4.49 -3.38 -17.54
CA ILE A 352 4.50 -4.84 -17.71
C ILE A 352 4.50 -5.20 -19.21
N GLN A 353 3.66 -4.59 -20.03
CA GLN A 353 3.56 -4.86 -21.47
C GLN A 353 4.81 -4.49 -22.25
N ASN A 354 5.70 -3.66 -21.70
CA ASN A 354 6.98 -3.30 -22.33
C ASN A 354 8.16 -4.14 -21.82
N VAL A 355 7.98 -4.88 -20.73
CA VAL A 355 9.04 -5.72 -20.14
C VAL A 355 8.71 -7.22 -20.19
N CYS A 356 7.47 -7.60 -20.48
CA CYS A 356 7.04 -9.00 -20.60
C CYS A 356 6.23 -9.19 -21.89
N ASN A 357 6.54 -10.24 -22.64
CA ASN A 357 5.80 -10.60 -23.85
C ASN A 357 4.45 -11.26 -23.54
N ASN A 358 4.32 -11.95 -22.40
CA ASN A 358 3.16 -12.73 -22.03
C ASN A 358 2.41 -12.06 -20.87
N PHE A 359 1.48 -11.15 -21.18
CA PHE A 359 0.63 -10.49 -20.18
C PHE A 359 -0.84 -10.81 -20.42
N TYR A 360 -1.53 -11.28 -19.39
CA TYR A 360 -2.93 -11.71 -19.42
C TYR A 360 -3.74 -10.98 -18.36
N GLU A 361 -4.68 -10.15 -18.79
CA GLU A 361 -5.55 -9.39 -17.88
C GLU A 361 -6.56 -10.31 -17.20
N MET A 362 -6.83 -10.09 -15.92
CA MET A 362 -7.94 -10.74 -15.22
C MET A 362 -9.30 -10.32 -15.80
N PRO A 363 -10.41 -11.03 -15.48
CA PRO A 363 -11.75 -10.59 -15.87
C PRO A 363 -12.03 -9.13 -15.50
N GLU A 364 -12.87 -8.44 -16.29
CA GLU A 364 -13.09 -6.99 -16.17
C GLU A 364 -13.62 -6.54 -14.81
N GLU A 365 -14.48 -7.33 -14.16
CA GLU A 365 -15.08 -6.92 -12.88
C GLU A 365 -14.08 -6.75 -11.74
N PRO A 366 -13.06 -7.62 -11.54
CA PRO A 366 -12.13 -7.52 -10.40
C PRO A 366 -10.83 -6.75 -10.70
N ILE A 367 -10.80 -5.86 -11.69
CA ILE A 367 -9.60 -5.10 -12.06
C ILE A 367 -9.79 -3.59 -11.89
N ARG A 368 -8.71 -2.85 -12.00
CA ARG A 368 -8.65 -1.39 -11.88
C ARG A 368 -9.28 -0.93 -10.56
N GLU A 369 -10.11 0.12 -10.58
CA GLU A 369 -10.81 0.63 -9.41
C GLU A 369 -11.77 -0.41 -8.77
N ASN A 370 -12.20 -1.42 -9.51
CA ASN A 370 -13.08 -2.48 -9.02
C ASN A 370 -12.34 -3.66 -8.39
N THR A 371 -11.00 -3.61 -8.34
CA THR A 371 -10.17 -4.72 -7.84
C THR A 371 -10.66 -5.28 -6.51
N PHE A 372 -10.59 -6.60 -6.34
CA PHE A 372 -10.76 -7.23 -5.03
C PHE A 372 -9.51 -7.03 -4.17
N CYS A 373 -9.71 -7.03 -2.86
CA CYS A 373 -8.62 -6.91 -1.90
C CYS A 373 -7.74 -8.18 -1.87
N CYS A 374 -6.45 -8.01 -1.55
CA CYS A 374 -5.54 -9.10 -1.23
C CYS A 374 -5.92 -9.89 0.04
N GLY A 375 -6.83 -9.34 0.86
CA GLY A 375 -7.32 -9.97 2.10
C GLY A 375 -6.71 -9.46 3.39
N ALA A 376 -5.59 -8.73 3.37
CA ALA A 376 -4.86 -8.36 4.59
C ALA A 376 -4.39 -6.89 4.68
N GLY A 377 -4.99 -5.99 3.93
CA GLY A 377 -4.70 -4.56 4.06
C GLY A 377 -5.00 -4.00 5.45
N SER A 378 -4.54 -2.77 5.72
CA SER A 378 -4.85 -2.02 6.95
C SER A 378 -4.42 -2.72 8.23
N GLY A 379 -3.22 -3.30 8.20
CA GLY A 379 -2.63 -3.93 9.35
C GLY A 379 -3.13 -5.36 9.62
N LEU A 380 -3.85 -6.03 8.74
CA LEU A 380 -4.36 -7.39 8.94
C LEU A 380 -3.43 -8.50 8.42
N ASN A 381 -2.17 -8.17 8.11
CA ASN A 381 -1.17 -9.15 7.66
C ASN A 381 -0.52 -9.85 8.86
N THR A 382 -1.24 -10.77 9.50
CA THR A 382 -0.77 -11.54 10.65
C THR A 382 -1.31 -12.96 10.64
N GLU A 383 -0.58 -13.87 11.27
CA GLU A 383 -0.92 -15.28 11.36
C GLU A 383 -2.13 -15.54 12.27
N GLU A 384 -2.32 -14.72 13.31
CA GLU A 384 -3.43 -14.88 14.28
C GLU A 384 -4.81 -14.78 13.63
N ILE A 385 -4.91 -14.13 12.47
CA ILE A 385 -6.17 -14.01 11.71
C ILE A 385 -6.06 -14.62 10.31
N MET A 386 -5.15 -15.57 10.10
CA MET A 386 -4.91 -16.19 8.79
C MET A 386 -6.21 -16.72 8.16
N ASP A 387 -7.07 -17.37 8.94
CA ASP A 387 -8.36 -17.89 8.46
C ASP A 387 -9.25 -16.79 7.86
N ILE A 388 -9.33 -15.63 8.52
CA ILE A 388 -10.09 -14.47 8.01
C ILE A 388 -9.43 -13.91 6.75
N ARG A 389 -8.10 -13.85 6.73
CA ARG A 389 -7.33 -13.37 5.57
C ARG A 389 -7.60 -14.25 4.36
N MET A 390 -7.42 -15.55 4.50
CA MET A 390 -7.57 -16.52 3.39
C MET A 390 -9.00 -16.54 2.84
N ARG A 391 -10.00 -16.49 3.71
CA ARG A 391 -11.40 -16.34 3.29
C ARG A 391 -11.64 -14.98 2.60
N GLY A 392 -11.17 -13.89 3.18
CA GLY A 392 -11.31 -12.55 2.60
C GLY A 392 -10.62 -12.41 1.24
N ALA A 393 -9.58 -13.18 0.98
CA ALA A 393 -8.86 -13.21 -0.29
C ALA A 393 -9.54 -14.04 -1.39
N LEU A 394 -10.51 -14.91 -1.04
CA LEU A 394 -11.13 -15.84 -1.98
C LEU A 394 -11.69 -15.20 -3.27
N PRO A 395 -12.36 -14.01 -3.25
CA PRO A 395 -12.79 -13.37 -4.49
C PRO A 395 -11.63 -13.00 -5.43
N ARG A 396 -10.45 -12.64 -4.88
CA ARG A 396 -9.23 -12.39 -5.65
C ARG A 396 -8.64 -13.72 -6.16
N ALA A 397 -8.57 -14.72 -5.32
CA ALA A 397 -8.09 -16.06 -5.69
C ALA A 397 -8.91 -16.67 -6.83
N SER A 398 -10.23 -16.50 -6.81
CA SER A 398 -11.11 -16.99 -7.89
C SER A 398 -10.82 -16.29 -9.23
N ALA A 399 -10.53 -15.00 -9.23
CA ALA A 399 -10.16 -14.28 -10.45
C ALA A 399 -8.77 -14.71 -10.96
N LEU A 400 -7.83 -14.99 -10.07
CA LEU A 400 -6.50 -15.50 -10.41
C LEU A 400 -6.61 -16.89 -11.03
N LYS A 401 -7.35 -17.82 -10.40
CA LYS A 401 -7.55 -19.16 -10.94
C LYS A 401 -8.17 -19.16 -12.33
N TYR A 402 -9.07 -18.27 -12.61
CA TYR A 402 -9.67 -18.16 -13.94
C TYR A 402 -8.62 -17.88 -15.04
N VAL A 403 -7.65 -17.00 -14.79
CA VAL A 403 -6.60 -16.71 -15.78
C VAL A 403 -5.49 -17.76 -15.77
N GLU A 404 -5.17 -18.34 -14.61
CA GLU A 404 -4.26 -19.49 -14.48
C GLU A 404 -4.72 -20.66 -15.37
N GLU A 405 -5.96 -21.11 -15.21
CA GLU A 405 -6.54 -22.21 -15.98
C GLU A 405 -6.67 -21.94 -17.49
N LYS A 406 -6.81 -20.66 -17.87
CA LYS A 406 -7.03 -20.26 -19.25
C LYS A 406 -5.76 -19.96 -20.04
N HIS A 407 -4.72 -19.49 -19.37
CA HIS A 407 -3.52 -18.92 -20.00
C HIS A 407 -2.21 -19.45 -19.40
N ASP A 408 -2.28 -20.47 -18.54
CA ASP A 408 -1.11 -21.03 -17.84
C ASP A 408 -0.31 -19.94 -17.10
N VAL A 409 -1.03 -18.99 -16.46
CA VAL A 409 -0.41 -17.90 -15.69
C VAL A 409 0.39 -18.50 -14.55
N ASN A 410 1.66 -18.14 -14.46
CA ASN A 410 2.58 -18.56 -13.40
C ASN A 410 3.07 -17.40 -12.53
N THR A 411 2.74 -16.14 -12.88
CA THR A 411 3.23 -14.96 -12.17
C THR A 411 2.11 -13.96 -11.91
N LEU A 412 1.92 -13.59 -10.65
CA LEU A 412 1.00 -12.55 -10.18
C LEU A 412 1.79 -11.30 -9.80
N ALA A 413 1.83 -10.33 -10.69
CA ALA A 413 2.49 -9.06 -10.45
C ALA A 413 1.65 -8.11 -9.58
N CYS A 414 2.28 -7.32 -8.71
CA CYS A 414 1.62 -6.27 -7.95
C CYS A 414 2.59 -5.12 -7.60
N VAL A 415 2.05 -3.96 -7.26
CA VAL A 415 2.82 -2.74 -6.95
C VAL A 415 2.63 -2.29 -5.49
N CYS A 416 2.64 -3.24 -4.58
CA CYS A 416 2.51 -2.96 -3.14
C CYS A 416 3.18 -4.05 -2.30
N ALA A 417 4.11 -3.68 -1.43
CA ALA A 417 4.83 -4.63 -0.56
C ALA A 417 3.89 -5.45 0.35
N ILE A 418 2.80 -4.85 0.85
CA ILE A 418 1.79 -5.60 1.62
C ILE A 418 1.07 -6.61 0.74
N ASP A 419 0.80 -6.28 -0.54
CA ASP A 419 0.19 -7.24 -1.45
C ASP A 419 1.16 -8.38 -1.75
N ARG A 420 2.46 -8.12 -1.99
CA ARG A 420 3.47 -9.18 -2.17
C ARG A 420 3.47 -10.16 -0.99
N ALA A 421 3.60 -9.66 0.22
CA ALA A 421 3.60 -10.50 1.42
C ALA A 421 2.29 -11.27 1.64
N THR A 422 1.14 -10.67 1.27
CA THR A 422 -0.19 -11.26 1.49
C THR A 422 -0.58 -12.23 0.39
N LEU A 423 -0.31 -11.84 -0.86
CA LEU A 423 -0.64 -12.66 -2.03
C LEU A 423 0.22 -13.92 -2.08
N LEU A 424 1.45 -13.90 -1.54
CA LEU A 424 2.27 -15.08 -1.39
C LEU A 424 1.54 -16.17 -0.59
N ALA A 425 0.98 -15.83 0.58
CA ALA A 425 0.19 -16.79 1.36
C ALA A 425 -1.10 -17.22 0.62
N LEU A 426 -1.71 -16.30 -0.16
CA LEU A 426 -2.88 -16.60 -0.98
C LEU A 426 -2.55 -17.60 -2.10
N THR A 427 -1.47 -17.36 -2.86
CA THR A 427 -1.09 -18.24 -3.97
C THR A 427 -0.69 -19.61 -3.45
N GLN A 428 0.12 -19.71 -2.41
CA GLN A 428 0.49 -20.99 -1.78
C GLN A 428 -0.73 -21.84 -1.39
N TYR A 429 -1.85 -21.23 -1.04
CA TYR A 429 -3.06 -21.94 -0.64
C TYR A 429 -4.03 -22.20 -1.80
N TRP A 430 -4.25 -21.22 -2.69
CA TRP A 430 -5.30 -21.25 -3.71
C TRP A 430 -4.78 -21.51 -5.14
N ALA A 431 -3.54 -21.17 -5.44
CA ALA A 431 -2.91 -21.25 -6.75
C ALA A 431 -1.40 -21.49 -6.60
N PRO A 432 -0.98 -22.71 -6.13
CA PRO A 432 0.40 -22.98 -5.71
C PRO A 432 1.43 -22.88 -6.84
N ASP A 433 1.00 -22.96 -8.08
CA ASP A 433 1.88 -22.86 -9.26
C ASP A 433 2.08 -21.39 -9.71
N VAL A 434 1.51 -20.43 -8.97
CA VAL A 434 1.62 -18.98 -9.27
C VAL A 434 2.49 -18.28 -8.24
N GLU A 435 3.60 -17.72 -8.70
CA GLU A 435 4.50 -16.90 -7.90
C GLU A 435 4.02 -15.44 -7.83
N VAL A 436 4.45 -14.72 -6.80
CA VAL A 436 4.13 -13.30 -6.62
C VAL A 436 5.37 -12.46 -6.86
N ALA A 437 5.27 -11.44 -7.72
CA ALA A 437 6.38 -10.60 -8.13
C ALA A 437 6.07 -9.10 -8.02
N GLY A 438 7.11 -8.28 -7.82
CA GLY A 438 7.06 -6.83 -8.03
C GLY A 438 7.17 -6.48 -9.52
N VAL A 439 6.56 -5.38 -9.93
CA VAL A 439 6.70 -4.93 -11.34
C VAL A 439 8.12 -4.46 -11.63
N THR A 440 8.77 -3.78 -10.67
CA THR A 440 10.16 -3.30 -10.85
C THR A 440 11.17 -4.44 -10.93
N GLU A 441 10.91 -5.59 -10.33
CA GLU A 441 11.69 -6.81 -10.52
C GLU A 441 11.70 -7.25 -11.98
N MET A 442 10.53 -7.33 -12.62
CA MET A 442 10.42 -7.67 -14.05
C MET A 442 11.07 -6.62 -14.96
N VAL A 443 11.03 -5.34 -14.55
CA VAL A 443 11.78 -4.27 -15.25
C VAL A 443 13.27 -4.58 -15.20
N ALA A 444 13.82 -4.94 -14.04
CA ALA A 444 15.23 -5.24 -13.88
C ALA A 444 15.66 -6.47 -14.69
N ASN A 445 14.84 -7.50 -14.74
CA ASN A 445 15.10 -8.67 -15.57
C ASN A 445 15.22 -8.31 -17.06
N ALA A 446 14.32 -7.48 -17.55
CA ALA A 446 14.33 -7.02 -18.94
C ALA A 446 15.41 -5.95 -19.25
N LEU A 447 16.00 -5.32 -18.24
CA LEU A 447 17.02 -4.29 -18.42
C LEU A 447 18.29 -4.89 -19.01
N VAL A 448 18.81 -4.27 -20.09
CA VAL A 448 20.12 -4.54 -20.65
C VAL A 448 21.09 -3.50 -20.10
N MET A 449 21.84 -3.91 -19.06
CA MET A 449 22.77 -3.03 -18.34
C MET A 449 24.01 -2.69 -19.17
N ASP A 450 24.49 -1.46 -19.05
CA ASP A 450 25.76 -1.07 -19.66
C ASP A 450 26.93 -1.80 -18.95
N GLY A 451 27.78 -2.45 -19.75
CA GLY A 451 28.90 -3.23 -19.22
C GLY A 451 28.60 -4.71 -18.94
N GLU A 452 27.35 -5.14 -19.05
CA GLU A 452 26.94 -6.55 -18.97
C GLU A 452 27.72 -7.37 -20.03
N LYS A 453 28.50 -8.36 -19.57
CA LYS A 453 29.42 -9.09 -20.45
C LYS A 453 28.78 -10.33 -21.08
N GLU A 454 27.77 -10.86 -20.44
CA GLU A 454 27.02 -12.05 -20.88
C GLU A 454 25.54 -11.72 -20.89
N VAL A 455 24.79 -12.34 -21.80
CA VAL A 455 23.32 -12.23 -21.78
C VAL A 455 22.84 -13.04 -20.58
N ARG A 456 22.04 -12.42 -19.72
CA ARG A 456 21.42 -13.13 -18.61
C ARG A 456 20.39 -14.11 -19.15
N ASP A 457 20.56 -15.39 -18.84
CA ASP A 457 19.65 -16.48 -19.22
C ASP A 457 18.58 -16.75 -18.17
N HIS A 458 18.65 -16.08 -17.00
CA HIS A 458 17.82 -16.31 -15.82
C HIS A 458 17.48 -14.97 -15.15
N ASP A 459 16.44 -14.96 -14.36
CA ASP A 459 15.98 -13.76 -13.63
C ASP A 459 16.70 -13.59 -12.28
N LEU A 460 16.34 -12.54 -11.53
CA LEU A 460 16.94 -12.22 -10.23
C LEU A 460 16.65 -13.26 -9.14
N ARG A 461 15.74 -14.21 -9.38
CA ARG A 461 15.36 -15.25 -8.41
C ARG A 461 16.08 -16.56 -8.62
N ASP A 462 16.83 -16.68 -9.71
CA ASP A 462 17.53 -17.92 -9.99
C ASP A 462 18.62 -18.20 -8.97
N GLU A 463 18.73 -19.46 -8.54
CA GLU A 463 19.60 -19.90 -7.42
C GLU A 463 21.09 -19.58 -7.51
N PRO A 464 21.73 -19.28 -8.66
CA PRO A 464 23.12 -18.88 -8.69
C PRO A 464 23.48 -17.70 -7.76
N TYR A 465 22.48 -16.89 -7.41
CA TYR A 465 22.67 -15.75 -6.49
C TYR A 465 22.69 -16.14 -5.01
N LEU A 466 22.31 -17.34 -4.65
CA LEU A 466 22.24 -17.79 -3.25
C LEU A 466 23.43 -18.65 -2.82
N GLY A 467 24.41 -18.88 -3.71
CA GLY A 467 25.66 -19.59 -3.38
C GLY A 467 25.46 -21.01 -2.87
N VAL A 468 24.42 -21.69 -3.29
CA VAL A 468 24.19 -23.11 -2.99
C VAL A 468 24.81 -23.91 -4.13
N GLU A 469 26.06 -24.30 -3.96
CA GLU A 469 26.62 -25.39 -4.76
C GLU A 469 25.91 -26.70 -4.36
N ASP A 470 25.43 -27.45 -5.35
CA ASP A 470 24.91 -28.82 -5.19
C ASP A 470 25.91 -29.81 -4.55
#